data_a0d1ead874ae2a4c9ac6f2ecd07cf53b
#
_entry.id   a0d1ead874ae2a4c9ac6f2ecd07cf53b
#
_cell.length_a   1.000
_cell.length_b   1.000
_cell.length_c   1.000
_cell.angle_alpha   90.00
_cell.angle_beta   90.00
_cell.angle_gamma   90.00
#
_symmetry.space_group_name_H-M   'P 1'
#
loop_
_entity.id
_entity.type
_entity.pdbx_description
1 polymer ?
#
loop_
_entity_poly.entity_id
_entity_poly.type
_entity_poly.pdbx_seq_one_letter_code
_entity_poly.pdbx_strand_id
1 'polypeptide(L)'
;MTARRRNGGKRGASLAELLVVLALAGILAGAIMPSFSDILRRQRLRIATNDLLAAIDLTRSQAIARGAKVLMAPLEPAGADWRLGWAVFVDQNGNRRPDAGELLIFRHGPLADGITVSSKFSSGAAPTYVAYNSAGRACSAGNSLAARWGTLSLAQGEDARNIKINMLGRVRVCDPAKEPADCTGASD
;
A
#
# COMPACT_ATOMS: atom_id res chain seq x y z
N MET A 1 -14.66 16.12 72.58
CA MET A 1 -15.16 16.32 71.21
C MET A 1 -14.80 15.07 70.39
N THR A 2 -15.75 14.15 70.20
CA THR A 2 -15.55 12.86 69.53
C THR A 2 -16.16 12.95 68.10
N ALA A 3 -15.29 12.93 67.10
CA ALA A 3 -15.70 12.94 65.68
C ALA A 3 -16.24 11.57 65.25
N ARG A 4 -17.53 11.52 64.94
CA ARG A 4 -18.26 10.33 64.45
C ARG A 4 -17.93 10.07 62.99
N ARG A 5 -17.05 9.09 62.70
CA ARG A 5 -16.77 8.60 61.33
C ARG A 5 -18.05 8.01 60.75
N ARG A 6 -18.59 8.64 59.67
CA ARG A 6 -19.66 8.07 58.86
C ARG A 6 -19.07 6.94 58.01
N ASN A 7 -19.39 5.70 58.35
CA ASN A 7 -19.16 4.56 57.47
C ASN A 7 -20.13 4.66 56.30
N GLY A 8 -19.62 5.04 55.12
CA GLY A 8 -20.36 4.94 53.87
C GLY A 8 -20.52 3.45 53.50
N GLY A 9 -21.72 2.91 53.66
CA GLY A 9 -22.05 1.54 53.29
C GLY A 9 -21.76 1.33 51.82
N LYS A 10 -20.89 0.38 51.47
CA LYS A 10 -20.65 -0.13 50.10
C LYS A 10 -21.96 -0.79 49.63
N ARG A 11 -22.71 -0.15 48.75
CA ARG A 11 -23.86 -0.74 48.09
C ARG A 11 -23.34 -1.78 47.10
N GLY A 12 -23.62 -3.04 47.32
CA GLY A 12 -23.35 -4.12 46.35
C GLY A 12 -24.30 -3.97 45.17
N ALA A 13 -23.78 -4.17 43.93
CA ALA A 13 -24.60 -4.22 42.73
C ALA A 13 -25.52 -5.44 42.78
N SER A 14 -26.77 -5.28 42.37
CA SER A 14 -27.70 -6.41 42.29
C SER A 14 -27.41 -7.26 41.04
N LEU A 15 -27.73 -8.56 41.09
CA LEU A 15 -27.57 -9.49 39.96
C LEU A 15 -28.36 -8.99 38.72
N ALA A 16 -29.54 -8.40 38.95
CA ALA A 16 -30.33 -7.79 37.88
C ALA A 16 -29.65 -6.61 37.22
N GLU A 17 -28.98 -5.77 37.99
CA GLU A 17 -28.22 -4.60 37.47
C GLU A 17 -27.05 -5.06 36.59
N LEU A 18 -26.36 -6.11 37.00
CA LEU A 18 -25.26 -6.70 36.23
C LEU A 18 -25.76 -7.34 34.93
N LEU A 19 -26.92 -8.01 34.94
CA LEU A 19 -27.53 -8.53 33.72
C LEU A 19 -27.95 -7.46 32.74
N VAL A 20 -28.51 -6.34 33.22
CA VAL A 20 -28.88 -5.19 32.36
C VAL A 20 -27.64 -4.57 31.73
N VAL A 21 -26.57 -4.39 32.51
CA VAL A 21 -25.30 -3.84 31.98
C VAL A 21 -24.71 -4.75 30.91
N LEU A 22 -24.70 -6.08 31.11
CA LEU A 22 -24.23 -7.04 30.14
C LEU A 22 -25.09 -7.06 28.87
N ALA A 23 -26.42 -6.97 29.01
CA ALA A 23 -27.31 -6.91 27.86
C ALA A 23 -27.08 -5.64 27.03
N LEU A 24 -26.95 -4.48 27.66
CA LEU A 24 -26.64 -3.22 26.99
C LEU A 24 -25.26 -3.25 26.33
N ALA A 25 -24.24 -3.78 27.02
CA ALA A 25 -22.89 -3.94 26.45
C ALA A 25 -22.91 -4.88 25.22
N GLY A 26 -23.68 -5.96 25.24
CA GLY A 26 -23.85 -6.88 24.12
C GLY A 26 -24.49 -6.19 22.90
N ILE A 27 -25.53 -5.40 23.10
CA ILE A 27 -26.19 -4.64 22.02
C ILE A 27 -25.25 -3.63 21.42
N LEU A 28 -24.51 -2.86 22.25
CA LEU A 28 -23.53 -1.89 21.78
C LEU A 28 -22.38 -2.54 21.01
N ALA A 29 -21.85 -3.66 21.52
CA ALA A 29 -20.80 -4.41 20.85
C ALA A 29 -21.25 -4.90 19.46
N GLY A 30 -22.47 -5.40 19.34
CA GLY A 30 -23.03 -5.86 18.06
C GLY A 30 -23.20 -4.75 17.02
N ALA A 31 -23.52 -3.53 17.45
CA ALA A 31 -23.65 -2.36 16.58
C ALA A 31 -22.31 -1.82 16.07
N ILE A 32 -21.21 -2.01 16.80
CA ILE A 32 -19.88 -1.47 16.49
C ILE A 32 -19.10 -2.37 15.51
N MET A 33 -19.32 -3.69 15.53
CA MET A 33 -18.55 -4.66 14.75
C MET A 33 -18.47 -4.38 13.23
N PRO A 34 -19.55 -4.07 12.50
CA PRO A 34 -19.46 -3.82 11.06
C PRO A 34 -18.60 -2.59 10.72
N SER A 35 -18.71 -1.53 11.49
CA SER A 35 -17.92 -0.30 11.29
C SER A 35 -16.43 -0.53 11.52
N PHE A 36 -16.06 -1.40 12.45
CA PHE A 36 -14.68 -1.72 12.75
C PHE A 36 -13.98 -2.49 11.62
N SER A 37 -14.68 -3.43 10.98
CA SER A 37 -14.15 -4.18 9.84
C SER A 37 -13.84 -3.26 8.64
N ASP A 38 -14.68 -2.26 8.39
CA ASP A 38 -14.48 -1.29 7.32
C ASP A 38 -13.27 -0.38 7.58
N ILE A 39 -13.09 0.04 8.83
CA ILE A 39 -11.91 0.82 9.24
C ILE A 39 -10.64 0.01 9.00
N LEU A 40 -10.60 -1.25 9.43
CA LEU A 40 -9.44 -2.12 9.24
C LEU A 40 -9.13 -2.34 7.75
N ARG A 41 -10.16 -2.53 6.91
CA ARG A 41 -10.02 -2.69 5.47
C ARG A 41 -9.37 -1.45 4.83
N ARG A 42 -9.89 -0.27 5.13
CA ARG A 42 -9.33 1.01 4.64
C ARG A 42 -7.89 1.22 5.12
N GLN A 43 -7.61 0.85 6.36
CA GLN A 43 -6.26 0.96 6.91
C GLN A 43 -5.27 0.02 6.20
N ARG A 44 -5.66 -1.23 5.91
CA ARG A 44 -4.83 -2.18 5.13
C ARG A 44 -4.53 -1.64 3.73
N LEU A 45 -5.55 -1.14 3.03
CA LEU A 45 -5.37 -0.54 1.71
C LEU A 45 -4.42 0.66 1.76
N ARG A 46 -4.55 1.52 2.77
CA ARG A 46 -3.67 2.67 2.98
C ARG A 46 -2.22 2.24 3.23
N ILE A 47 -2.00 1.24 4.07
CA ILE A 47 -0.66 0.69 4.35
C ILE A 47 -0.06 0.15 3.05
N ALA A 48 -0.75 -0.72 2.32
CA ALA A 48 -0.26 -1.28 1.06
C ALA A 48 0.07 -0.19 0.02
N THR A 49 -0.75 0.87 -0.05
CA THR A 49 -0.50 2.01 -0.94
C THR A 49 0.78 2.75 -0.55
N ASN A 50 0.98 3.00 0.75
CA ASN A 50 2.17 3.68 1.25
C ASN A 50 3.44 2.82 1.06
N ASP A 51 3.36 1.51 1.24
CA ASP A 51 4.48 0.59 1.04
C ASP A 51 4.94 0.56 -0.43
N LEU A 52 3.99 0.51 -1.37
CA LEU A 52 4.31 0.62 -2.80
C LEU A 52 4.87 2.00 -3.15
N LEU A 53 4.29 3.07 -2.64
CA LEU A 53 4.79 4.44 -2.85
C LEU A 53 6.23 4.58 -2.35
N ALA A 54 6.49 4.13 -1.12
CA ALA A 54 7.83 4.17 -0.54
C ALA A 54 8.86 3.37 -1.35
N ALA A 55 8.47 2.21 -1.88
CA ALA A 55 9.33 1.40 -2.73
C ALA A 55 9.61 2.07 -4.10
N ILE A 56 8.63 2.78 -4.67
CA ILE A 56 8.82 3.57 -5.90
C ILE A 56 9.79 4.73 -5.64
N ASP A 57 9.61 5.46 -4.54
CA ASP A 57 10.50 6.57 -4.15
C ASP A 57 11.91 6.06 -3.83
N LEU A 58 12.02 4.89 -3.19
CA LEU A 58 13.31 4.23 -2.97
C LEU A 58 13.97 3.87 -4.30
N THR A 59 13.23 3.31 -5.26
CA THR A 59 13.74 2.97 -6.59
C THR A 59 14.32 4.20 -7.28
N ARG A 60 13.61 5.31 -7.23
CA ARG A 60 14.04 6.60 -7.79
C ARG A 60 15.29 7.15 -7.11
N SER A 61 15.28 7.21 -5.78
CA SER A 61 16.40 7.75 -5.01
C SER A 61 17.68 6.94 -5.19
N GLN A 62 17.56 5.60 -5.25
CA GLN A 62 18.67 4.70 -5.50
C GLN A 62 19.22 4.83 -6.93
N ALA A 63 18.36 5.05 -7.91
CA ALA A 63 18.78 5.29 -9.28
C ALA A 63 19.63 6.58 -9.40
N ILE A 64 19.21 7.66 -8.77
CA ILE A 64 19.93 8.92 -8.70
C ILE A 64 21.24 8.77 -7.93
N ALA A 65 21.20 8.19 -6.74
CA ALA A 65 22.38 8.04 -5.88
C ALA A 65 23.46 7.15 -6.48
N ARG A 66 23.09 6.15 -7.27
CA ARG A 66 24.04 5.24 -7.95
C ARG A 66 24.46 5.71 -9.33
N GLY A 67 23.83 6.74 -9.88
CA GLY A 67 24.06 7.13 -11.26
C GLY A 67 23.70 6.03 -12.28
N ALA A 68 22.82 5.09 -11.92
CA ALA A 68 22.50 3.88 -12.67
C ALA A 68 20.99 3.62 -12.70
N LYS A 69 20.55 2.79 -13.65
CA LYS A 69 19.16 2.35 -13.71
C LYS A 69 18.84 1.38 -12.56
N VAL A 70 17.73 1.63 -11.85
CA VAL A 70 17.20 0.77 -10.79
C VAL A 70 15.77 0.38 -11.13
N LEU A 71 15.43 -0.88 -10.90
CA LEU A 71 14.12 -1.46 -11.15
C LEU A 71 13.42 -1.85 -9.86
N MET A 72 12.09 -1.79 -9.92
CA MET A 72 11.17 -2.41 -8.98
C MET A 72 10.25 -3.35 -9.76
N ALA A 73 10.18 -4.61 -9.39
CA ALA A 73 9.37 -5.62 -10.09
C ALA A 73 8.68 -6.56 -9.09
N PRO A 74 7.52 -7.14 -9.45
CA PRO A 74 6.87 -8.15 -8.63
C PRO A 74 7.71 -9.41 -8.49
N LEU A 75 7.60 -10.08 -7.34
CA LEU A 75 8.33 -11.33 -7.05
C LEU A 75 7.67 -12.57 -7.66
N GLU A 76 6.44 -12.46 -8.12
CA GLU A 76 5.72 -13.55 -8.75
C GLU A 76 6.44 -13.97 -10.06
N PRO A 77 6.59 -15.30 -10.32
CA PRO A 77 7.40 -15.80 -11.43
C PRO A 77 6.97 -15.33 -12.83
N ALA A 78 5.68 -15.08 -13.08
CA ALA A 78 5.22 -14.49 -14.35
C ALA A 78 5.48 -12.97 -14.43
N GLY A 79 5.83 -12.32 -13.30
CA GLY A 79 6.11 -10.90 -13.24
C GLY A 79 4.89 -10.01 -13.47
N ALA A 80 3.71 -10.47 -13.08
CA ALA A 80 2.45 -9.75 -13.25
C ALA A 80 1.76 -9.41 -11.94
N ASP A 81 1.92 -10.23 -10.91
CA ASP A 81 1.19 -10.11 -9.64
C ASP A 81 1.98 -9.42 -8.54
N TRP A 82 1.67 -8.16 -8.31
CA TRP A 82 2.25 -7.33 -7.24
C TRP A 82 1.79 -7.73 -5.83
N ARG A 83 0.70 -8.51 -5.70
CA ARG A 83 0.16 -8.92 -4.41
C ARG A 83 1.11 -9.85 -3.66
N LEU A 84 1.91 -10.63 -4.37
CA LEU A 84 2.87 -11.57 -3.81
C LEU A 84 4.17 -10.92 -3.37
N GLY A 85 4.25 -9.59 -3.42
CA GLY A 85 5.41 -8.81 -3.04
C GLY A 85 6.21 -8.31 -4.23
N TRP A 86 7.22 -7.50 -3.95
CA TRP A 86 8.09 -6.89 -4.95
C TRP A 86 9.52 -6.74 -4.44
N ALA A 87 10.43 -6.54 -5.37
CA ALA A 87 11.83 -6.24 -5.09
C ALA A 87 12.28 -4.96 -5.79
N VAL A 88 13.20 -4.22 -5.15
CA VAL A 88 13.96 -3.12 -5.75
C VAL A 88 15.38 -3.62 -5.95
N PHE A 89 15.91 -3.55 -7.17
CA PHE A 89 17.20 -4.15 -7.53
C PHE A 89 17.83 -3.47 -8.75
N VAL A 90 19.10 -3.78 -8.97
CA VAL A 90 19.83 -3.36 -10.19
C VAL A 90 19.81 -4.51 -11.18
N ASP A 91 18.99 -4.39 -12.21
CA ASP A 91 18.86 -5.38 -13.30
C ASP A 91 20.06 -5.27 -14.24
N GLN A 92 21.00 -6.21 -14.14
CA GLN A 92 22.23 -6.23 -14.93
C GLN A 92 22.06 -7.01 -16.24
N ASN A 93 21.24 -8.05 -16.23
CA ASN A 93 21.04 -8.94 -17.40
C ASN A 93 19.84 -8.54 -18.28
N GLY A 94 19.01 -7.58 -17.84
CA GLY A 94 17.89 -7.03 -18.59
C GLY A 94 16.62 -7.90 -18.58
N ASN A 95 16.55 -8.92 -17.71
CA ASN A 95 15.40 -9.83 -17.65
C ASN A 95 14.23 -9.31 -16.80
N ARG A 96 14.39 -8.19 -16.09
CA ARG A 96 13.39 -7.51 -15.23
C ARG A 96 13.00 -8.35 -14.02
N ARG A 97 13.88 -9.17 -13.50
CA ARG A 97 13.69 -10.03 -12.33
C ARG A 97 14.91 -9.97 -11.43
N PRO A 98 14.73 -10.03 -10.12
CA PRO A 98 15.86 -10.08 -9.20
C PRO A 98 16.50 -11.48 -9.25
N ASP A 99 17.72 -11.58 -9.71
CA ASP A 99 18.48 -12.81 -9.83
C ASP A 99 19.62 -12.93 -8.81
N ALA A 100 20.13 -14.15 -8.66
CA ALA A 100 21.32 -14.41 -7.88
C ALA A 100 22.53 -13.69 -8.52
N GLY A 101 23.23 -12.86 -7.74
CA GLY A 101 24.38 -12.07 -8.22
C GLY A 101 24.02 -10.62 -8.56
N GLU A 102 22.75 -10.28 -8.67
CA GLU A 102 22.33 -8.90 -8.82
C GLU A 102 22.19 -8.18 -7.46
N LEU A 103 22.36 -6.87 -7.48
CA LEU A 103 22.23 -6.07 -6.26
C LEU A 103 20.77 -5.92 -5.87
N LEU A 104 20.33 -6.70 -4.91
CA LEU A 104 19.03 -6.53 -4.26
C LEU A 104 19.12 -5.38 -3.24
N ILE A 105 18.31 -4.34 -3.41
CA ILE A 105 18.28 -3.16 -2.55
C ILE A 105 17.20 -3.31 -1.47
N PHE A 106 16.02 -3.79 -1.87
CA PHE A 106 14.88 -3.96 -0.97
C PHE A 106 13.98 -5.09 -1.44
N ARG A 107 13.30 -5.74 -0.51
CA ARG A 107 12.28 -6.75 -0.78
C ARG A 107 11.11 -6.57 0.15
N HIS A 108 9.90 -6.53 -0.41
CA HIS A 108 8.64 -6.54 0.33
C HIS A 108 7.96 -7.90 0.17
N GLY A 109 7.37 -8.41 1.25
CA GLY A 109 6.59 -9.64 1.22
C GLY A 109 5.19 -9.45 0.62
N PRO A 110 4.34 -10.49 0.67
CA PRO A 110 2.97 -10.42 0.20
C PRO A 110 2.15 -9.36 0.92
N LEU A 111 1.20 -8.78 0.19
CA LEU A 111 0.20 -7.87 0.75
C LEU A 111 -0.83 -8.61 1.60
N ALA A 112 -1.57 -7.88 2.44
CA ALA A 112 -2.68 -8.44 3.19
C ALA A 112 -3.78 -8.99 2.27
N ASP A 113 -4.45 -10.04 2.72
CA ASP A 113 -5.53 -10.68 1.97
C ASP A 113 -6.66 -9.71 1.60
N GLY A 114 -7.25 -9.95 0.43
CA GLY A 114 -8.35 -9.16 -0.11
C GLY A 114 -7.92 -7.89 -0.84
N ILE A 115 -6.63 -7.53 -0.87
CA ILE A 115 -6.10 -6.45 -1.71
C ILE A 115 -5.81 -7.00 -3.10
N THR A 116 -6.29 -6.31 -4.13
CA THR A 116 -5.93 -6.55 -5.53
C THR A 116 -5.03 -5.43 -6.03
N VAL A 117 -4.08 -5.78 -6.89
CA VAL A 117 -3.20 -4.79 -7.53
C VAL A 117 -3.19 -5.04 -9.03
N SER A 118 -3.58 -4.02 -9.79
CA SER A 118 -3.45 -4.03 -11.24
C SER A 118 -2.46 -2.97 -11.70
N SER A 119 -1.87 -3.17 -12.86
CA SER A 119 -0.89 -2.24 -13.41
C SER A 119 -1.17 -1.95 -14.87
N LYS A 120 -1.11 -0.66 -15.24
CA LYS A 120 -1.26 -0.20 -16.62
C LYS A 120 -0.14 0.79 -16.94
N PHE A 121 0.76 0.38 -17.85
CA PHE A 121 1.89 1.21 -18.26
C PHE A 121 1.82 1.54 -19.75
N SER A 122 2.51 2.58 -20.16
CA SER A 122 2.57 3.09 -21.53
C SER A 122 3.19 2.10 -22.52
N SER A 123 4.00 1.16 -22.03
CA SER A 123 4.64 0.14 -22.87
C SER A 123 4.88 -1.15 -22.09
N GLY A 124 4.83 -2.26 -22.79
CA GLY A 124 5.25 -3.57 -22.33
C GLY A 124 4.15 -4.41 -21.67
N ALA A 125 4.11 -5.68 -22.10
CA ALA A 125 3.44 -6.76 -21.40
C ALA A 125 4.27 -7.22 -20.19
N ALA A 126 3.80 -8.25 -19.47
CA ALA A 126 4.56 -8.88 -18.40
C ALA A 126 5.96 -9.35 -18.89
N PRO A 127 6.97 -9.33 -18.03
CA PRO A 127 6.95 -8.89 -16.65
C PRO A 127 6.76 -7.37 -16.52
N THR A 128 5.84 -6.98 -15.61
CA THR A 128 5.61 -5.58 -15.27
C THR A 128 6.70 -5.06 -14.34
N TYR A 129 6.99 -3.78 -14.38
CA TYR A 129 8.04 -3.18 -13.57
C TYR A 129 7.85 -1.67 -13.46
N VAL A 130 8.53 -1.05 -12.52
CA VAL A 130 8.81 0.39 -12.47
C VAL A 130 10.32 0.56 -12.56
N ALA A 131 10.81 1.45 -13.41
CA ALA A 131 12.23 1.71 -13.54
C ALA A 131 12.52 3.22 -13.57
N TYR A 132 13.63 3.59 -12.95
CA TYR A 132 14.15 4.95 -12.96
C TYR A 132 15.58 4.95 -13.48
N ASN A 133 15.93 5.96 -14.28
CA ASN A 133 17.30 6.18 -14.72
C ASN A 133 18.07 7.07 -13.73
N SER A 134 19.36 7.30 -14.00
CA SER A 134 20.25 8.12 -13.17
C SER A 134 19.80 9.57 -12.98
N ALA A 135 18.97 10.11 -13.87
CA ALA A 135 18.37 11.44 -13.73
C ALA A 135 17.05 11.42 -12.93
N GLY A 136 16.61 10.26 -12.39
CA GLY A 136 15.36 10.11 -11.66
C GLY A 136 14.10 10.21 -12.53
N ARG A 137 14.22 9.97 -13.83
CA ARG A 137 13.08 9.90 -14.77
C ARG A 137 12.59 8.46 -14.91
N ALA A 138 11.29 8.30 -15.00
CA ALA A 138 10.70 6.98 -15.27
C ALA A 138 11.07 6.52 -16.68
N CYS A 139 11.61 5.31 -16.80
CA CYS A 139 12.19 4.84 -18.04
C CYS A 139 11.87 3.38 -18.36
N SER A 140 12.14 2.96 -19.58
CA SER A 140 12.08 1.56 -20.00
C SER A 140 13.30 0.78 -19.48
N ALA A 141 13.10 -0.51 -19.13
CA ALA A 141 14.17 -1.39 -18.71
C ALA A 141 15.22 -1.60 -19.83
N GLY A 142 14.79 -1.72 -21.08
CA GLY A 142 15.69 -1.91 -22.23
C GLY A 142 16.35 -0.63 -22.73
N ASN A 143 15.76 0.55 -22.44
CA ASN A 143 16.30 1.84 -22.89
C ASN A 143 16.03 2.91 -21.84
N SER A 144 17.08 3.35 -21.13
CA SER A 144 16.99 4.35 -20.06
C SER A 144 16.60 5.75 -20.54
N LEU A 145 16.63 6.04 -21.83
CA LEU A 145 16.19 7.30 -22.43
C LEU A 145 14.72 7.26 -22.85
N ALA A 146 14.15 6.08 -23.09
CA ALA A 146 12.74 5.92 -23.42
C ALA A 146 11.88 6.04 -22.16
N ALA A 147 11.02 7.03 -22.12
CA ALA A 147 10.11 7.24 -20.99
C ALA A 147 9.10 6.09 -20.88
N ARG A 148 8.81 5.66 -19.66
CA ARG A 148 7.78 4.69 -19.35
C ARG A 148 7.01 5.13 -18.12
N TRP A 149 5.74 5.43 -18.30
CA TRP A 149 4.83 5.93 -17.27
C TRP A 149 3.63 5.01 -17.13
N GLY A 150 2.87 5.19 -16.07
CA GLY A 150 1.69 4.35 -15.86
C GLY A 150 1.07 4.49 -14.48
N THR A 151 0.19 3.55 -14.19
CA THR A 151 -0.59 3.54 -12.96
C THR A 151 -0.54 2.14 -12.34
N LEU A 152 -0.31 2.09 -11.03
CA LEU A 152 -0.60 0.95 -10.18
C LEU A 152 -1.89 1.24 -9.44
N SER A 153 -2.89 0.39 -9.60
CA SER A 153 -4.21 0.53 -8.98
C SER A 153 -4.39 -0.54 -7.93
N LEU A 154 -4.55 -0.15 -6.67
CA LEU A 154 -4.85 -1.02 -5.55
C LEU A 154 -6.33 -0.92 -5.24
N ALA A 155 -6.99 -2.04 -4.95
CA ALA A 155 -8.37 -2.06 -4.52
C ALA A 155 -8.61 -3.09 -3.42
N GLN A 156 -9.53 -2.77 -2.52
CA GLN A 156 -10.03 -3.68 -1.48
C GLN A 156 -11.51 -3.41 -1.22
N GLY A 157 -12.38 -4.34 -1.64
CA GLY A 157 -13.82 -4.10 -1.67
C GLY A 157 -14.17 -2.95 -2.62
N GLU A 158 -14.86 -1.95 -2.11
CA GLU A 158 -15.25 -0.76 -2.88
C GLU A 158 -14.20 0.37 -2.85
N ASP A 159 -13.23 0.27 -1.95
CA ASP A 159 -12.18 1.29 -1.82
C ASP A 159 -11.05 1.04 -2.83
N ALA A 160 -10.59 2.07 -3.50
CA ALA A 160 -9.46 2.01 -4.43
C ALA A 160 -8.48 3.18 -4.26
N ARG A 161 -7.22 2.94 -4.64
CA ARG A 161 -6.16 3.96 -4.70
C ARG A 161 -5.32 3.74 -5.94
N ASN A 162 -5.06 4.83 -6.66
CA ASN A 162 -4.19 4.81 -7.82
C ASN A 162 -2.88 5.53 -7.52
N ILE A 163 -1.78 4.85 -7.80
CA ILE A 163 -0.43 5.42 -7.79
C ILE A 163 -0.05 5.70 -9.24
N LYS A 164 -0.01 6.97 -9.62
CA LYS A 164 0.31 7.41 -10.99
C LYS A 164 1.75 7.86 -11.05
N ILE A 165 2.47 7.38 -12.04
CA ILE A 165 3.86 7.73 -12.32
C ILE A 165 3.89 8.40 -13.69
N ASN A 166 4.35 9.65 -13.76
CA ASN A 166 4.46 10.37 -15.02
C ASN A 166 5.84 10.17 -15.70
N MET A 167 6.00 10.67 -16.92
CA MET A 167 7.25 10.54 -17.69
C MET A 167 8.47 11.16 -16.99
N LEU A 168 8.27 12.19 -16.16
CA LEU A 168 9.33 12.82 -15.39
C LEU A 168 9.69 12.05 -14.12
N GLY A 169 9.00 10.93 -13.84
CA GLY A 169 9.20 10.13 -12.66
C GLY A 169 8.55 10.69 -11.39
N ARG A 170 7.66 11.68 -11.51
CA ARG A 170 6.85 12.16 -10.37
C ARG A 170 5.75 11.15 -10.08
N VAL A 171 5.49 10.96 -8.80
CA VAL A 171 4.48 10.02 -8.32
C VAL A 171 3.37 10.81 -7.65
N ARG A 172 2.11 10.42 -7.91
CA ARG A 172 0.93 10.96 -7.26
C ARG A 172 0.00 9.81 -6.85
N VAL A 173 -0.55 9.90 -5.66
CA VAL A 173 -1.61 9.00 -5.19
C VAL A 173 -2.94 9.73 -5.28
N CYS A 174 -3.96 9.08 -5.82
CA CYS A 174 -5.32 9.61 -5.89
C CYS A 174 -6.37 8.55 -5.58
N ASP A 175 -7.55 9.02 -5.20
CA ASP A 175 -8.75 8.22 -4.96
C ASP A 175 -9.69 8.35 -6.18
N PRO A 176 -9.86 7.30 -7.01
CA PRO A 176 -10.67 7.41 -8.22
C PRO A 176 -12.15 7.69 -7.95
N ALA A 177 -12.65 7.35 -6.76
CA ALA A 177 -14.03 7.65 -6.39
C ALA A 177 -14.25 9.10 -5.96
N LYS A 178 -13.20 9.74 -5.40
CA LYS A 178 -13.30 11.12 -4.88
C LYS A 178 -12.79 12.15 -5.89
N GLU A 179 -11.80 11.78 -6.68
CA GLU A 179 -11.09 12.67 -7.61
C GLU A 179 -11.04 12.06 -9.02
N PRO A 180 -12.20 11.76 -9.65
CA PRO A 180 -12.22 11.04 -10.92
C PRO A 180 -11.48 11.80 -12.03
N ALA A 181 -11.61 13.11 -12.12
CA ALA A 181 -10.95 13.91 -13.14
C ALA A 181 -9.41 13.84 -13.07
N ASP A 182 -8.88 13.81 -11.86
CA ASP A 182 -7.44 13.78 -11.61
C ASP A 182 -6.87 12.36 -11.61
N CYS A 183 -7.72 11.36 -11.37
CA CYS A 183 -7.33 9.98 -11.21
C CYS A 183 -7.49 9.15 -12.49
N THR A 184 -8.26 9.61 -13.46
CA THR A 184 -8.40 9.01 -14.79
C THR A 184 -7.36 9.58 -15.75
N GLY A 185 -6.80 8.74 -16.60
CA GLY A 185 -5.80 9.12 -17.59
C GLY A 185 -4.34 9.08 -17.11
N ALA A 186 -3.44 8.90 -18.05
CA ALA A 186 -1.99 9.11 -17.87
C ALA A 186 -1.73 10.60 -18.06
N SER A 187 -2.19 11.43 -17.13
CA SER A 187 -1.96 12.88 -17.24
C SER A 187 -0.69 13.28 -16.51
N ASP A 188 -0.02 14.18 -17.08
CA ASP A 188 1.21 14.94 -16.84
C ASP A 188 1.61 15.21 -15.40
#